data_a8a4165871851e7742bb9d7f3cefc46c
#
_entry.id   a8a4165871851e7742bb9d7f3cefc46c
#
_cell.length_a   1.000
_cell.length_b   1.000
_cell.length_c   1.000
_cell.angle_alpha   90.00
_cell.angle_beta   90.00
_cell.angle_gamma   90.00
#
_symmetry.space_group_name_H-M   'P 1'
#
loop_
_entity.id
_entity.type
_entity.pdbx_description
1 polymer ?
#
loop_
_entity_poly.entity_id
_entity_poly.type
_entity_poly.pdbx_seq_one_letter_code
_entity_poly.pdbx_strand_id
1 'polypeptide(L)'
;MKKLLVVLLGLASLNVYANGCGGEYQPATGTCRIIDSSGRQILYNVGRPQSSNNGSAQSQPRVVNIDVPSKYGAWATNSKTGVSGGAIDMDSLAAAKKQAIKTCEQGGRNAPCKVVAWARNGCIAVAQGKSGKKWTAFPSIQDPGLAEADALRKCQESGSSQCSIVAPEGCSLPKF
;
A
#
# COMPACT_ATOMS: atom_id res chain seq x y z
N MET A 1 -45.70 27.79 -34.98
CA MET A 1 -44.47 27.41 -35.73
C MET A 1 -43.27 27.64 -34.80
N LYS A 2 -42.85 26.60 -34.08
CA LYS A 2 -41.68 26.64 -33.15
C LYS A 2 -40.47 26.04 -33.85
N LYS A 3 -39.46 26.89 -34.13
CA LYS A 3 -38.21 26.48 -34.75
C LYS A 3 -37.36 25.73 -33.71
N LEU A 4 -37.12 24.43 -33.94
CA LEU A 4 -36.21 23.61 -33.13
C LEU A 4 -34.79 23.92 -33.58
N LEU A 5 -34.00 24.50 -32.69
CA LEU A 5 -32.57 24.77 -32.89
C LEU A 5 -31.83 23.49 -32.41
N VAL A 6 -31.36 22.68 -33.33
CA VAL A 6 -30.51 21.55 -33.04
C VAL A 6 -29.07 22.04 -32.89
N VAL A 7 -28.58 22.08 -31.66
CA VAL A 7 -27.15 22.31 -31.33
C VAL A 7 -26.41 21.02 -31.49
N LEU A 8 -25.66 20.89 -32.57
CA LEU A 8 -24.67 19.81 -32.76
C LEU A 8 -23.47 20.08 -31.85
N LEU A 9 -23.42 19.41 -30.68
CA LEU A 9 -22.21 19.33 -29.87
C LEU A 9 -21.23 18.38 -30.59
N GLY A 10 -20.22 18.95 -31.23
CA GLY A 10 -19.10 18.21 -31.75
C GLY A 10 -18.35 17.52 -30.61
N LEU A 11 -18.41 16.20 -30.54
CA LEU A 11 -17.54 15.35 -29.72
C LEU A 11 -16.13 15.44 -30.31
N ALA A 12 -15.29 16.33 -29.76
CA ALA A 12 -13.86 16.27 -29.99
C ALA A 12 -13.35 14.98 -29.33
N SER A 13 -13.14 13.94 -30.15
CA SER A 13 -12.44 12.73 -29.76
C SER A 13 -11.01 13.09 -29.38
N LEU A 14 -10.74 13.17 -28.09
CA LEU A 14 -9.39 13.20 -27.55
C LEU A 14 -8.73 11.86 -27.87
N ASN A 15 -7.92 11.83 -28.93
CA ASN A 15 -7.02 10.73 -29.20
C ASN A 15 -5.99 10.70 -28.07
N VAL A 16 -6.26 9.92 -27.01
CA VAL A 16 -5.26 9.54 -26.01
C VAL A 16 -4.31 8.59 -26.71
N TYR A 17 -3.21 9.11 -27.20
CA TYR A 17 -2.07 8.29 -27.65
C TYR A 17 -1.53 7.56 -26.43
N ALA A 18 -1.90 6.28 -26.30
CA ALA A 18 -1.31 5.37 -25.33
C ALA A 18 0.14 5.07 -25.75
N ASN A 19 1.06 5.96 -25.41
CA ASN A 19 2.50 5.79 -25.71
C ASN A 19 3.21 4.78 -24.80
N GLY A 20 2.47 3.84 -24.20
CA GLY A 20 3.04 2.71 -23.47
C GLY A 20 3.84 3.07 -22.20
N CYS A 21 3.80 4.32 -21.75
CA CYS A 21 4.62 4.75 -20.61
C CYS A 21 3.93 4.65 -19.24
N GLY A 22 2.67 4.24 -19.18
CA GLY A 22 1.93 4.10 -17.93
C GLY A 22 1.62 5.40 -17.17
N GLY A 23 1.93 6.56 -17.77
CA GLY A 23 1.71 7.88 -17.19
C GLY A 23 1.61 8.98 -18.25
N GLU A 24 1.89 10.23 -17.87
CA GLU A 24 1.85 11.39 -18.76
C GLU A 24 3.15 11.49 -19.56
N TYR A 25 3.06 11.32 -20.87
CA TYR A 25 4.21 11.50 -21.78
C TYR A 25 4.43 12.97 -22.12
N GLN A 26 5.67 13.44 -21.96
CA GLN A 26 6.10 14.81 -22.32
C GLN A 26 6.90 14.76 -23.63
N PRO A 27 6.29 15.07 -24.76
CA PRO A 27 6.96 14.93 -26.08
C PRO A 27 8.15 15.87 -26.27
N ALA A 28 8.14 17.03 -25.59
CA ALA A 28 9.24 18.00 -25.68
C ALA A 28 10.57 17.45 -25.13
N THR A 29 10.51 16.65 -24.10
CA THR A 29 11.68 16.08 -23.38
C THR A 29 11.90 14.60 -23.65
N GLY A 30 10.90 13.90 -24.19
CA GLY A 30 10.94 12.44 -24.35
C GLY A 30 10.85 11.71 -23.01
N THR A 31 10.25 12.33 -21.99
CA THR A 31 10.12 11.76 -20.65
C THR A 31 8.68 11.36 -20.37
N CYS A 32 8.51 10.33 -19.54
CA CYS A 32 7.23 9.93 -18.98
C CYS A 32 7.20 10.29 -17.49
N ARG A 33 6.10 10.93 -17.08
CA ARG A 33 5.85 11.28 -15.69
C ARG A 33 4.80 10.34 -15.12
N ILE A 34 5.14 9.61 -14.08
CA ILE A 34 4.20 8.83 -13.28
C ILE A 34 4.16 9.38 -11.86
N ILE A 35 3.01 9.22 -11.22
CA ILE A 35 2.83 9.55 -9.80
C ILE A 35 2.64 8.21 -9.09
N ASP A 36 3.51 7.90 -8.12
CA ASP A 36 3.37 6.70 -7.33
C ASP A 36 2.24 6.84 -6.28
N SER A 37 1.90 5.76 -5.62
CA SER A 37 0.85 5.73 -4.58
C SER A 37 1.12 6.65 -3.38
N SER A 38 2.35 7.12 -3.22
CA SER A 38 2.74 8.10 -2.19
C SER A 38 2.65 9.56 -2.67
N GLY A 39 2.21 9.80 -3.92
CA GLY A 39 2.14 11.12 -4.53
C GLY A 39 3.48 11.65 -5.07
N ARG A 40 4.54 10.83 -5.04
CA ARG A 40 5.86 11.22 -5.53
C ARG A 40 5.89 11.13 -7.06
N GLN A 41 6.38 12.18 -7.70
CA GLN A 41 6.57 12.20 -9.14
C GLN A 41 7.86 11.48 -9.53
N ILE A 42 7.74 10.53 -10.44
CA ILE A 42 8.87 9.80 -11.03
C ILE A 42 8.93 10.17 -12.51
N LEU A 43 10.08 10.69 -12.93
CA LEU A 43 10.38 11.02 -14.33
C LEU A 43 11.37 10.01 -14.86
N TYR A 44 11.04 9.35 -15.96
CA TYR A 44 11.98 8.48 -16.66
C TYR A 44 11.99 8.77 -18.16
N ASN A 45 13.15 8.60 -18.78
CA ASN A 45 13.34 8.89 -20.19
C ASN A 45 12.87 7.69 -21.02
N VAL A 46 11.89 7.91 -21.90
CA VAL A 46 11.38 6.89 -22.84
C VAL A 46 11.82 7.14 -24.28
N GLY A 47 12.63 8.18 -24.49
CA GLY A 47 13.04 8.59 -25.82
C GLY A 47 11.93 9.32 -26.60
N ARG A 48 12.31 10.06 -27.62
CA ARG A 48 11.35 10.65 -28.55
C ARG A 48 10.98 9.60 -29.59
N PRO A 49 9.71 9.51 -30.02
CA PRO A 49 9.38 8.76 -31.23
C PRO A 49 10.14 9.38 -32.39
N GLN A 50 11.15 8.70 -32.90
CA GLN A 50 11.82 9.13 -34.12
C GLN A 50 10.93 8.85 -35.32
N SER A 51 10.58 9.91 -36.05
CA SER A 51 10.08 9.78 -37.41
C SER A 51 11.14 9.04 -38.24
N SER A 52 10.78 7.87 -38.72
CA SER A 52 11.70 6.97 -39.44
C SER A 52 12.17 7.60 -40.76
N ASN A 53 13.45 8.02 -40.80
CA ASN A 53 14.23 7.94 -42.01
C ASN A 53 15.70 7.76 -41.62
N ASN A 54 16.29 6.66 -42.11
CA ASN A 54 17.70 6.23 -42.10
C ASN A 54 18.26 5.55 -40.85
N GLY A 55 18.61 4.31 -41.07
CA GLY A 55 19.32 3.35 -40.27
C GLY A 55 20.42 3.87 -39.35
N SER A 56 20.10 3.92 -38.07
CA SER A 56 21.07 3.96 -36.98
C SER A 56 20.53 3.09 -35.85
N ALA A 57 21.38 2.26 -35.32
CA ALA A 57 21.05 1.30 -34.27
C ALA A 57 20.21 1.96 -33.17
N GLN A 58 18.95 1.57 -33.11
CA GLN A 58 18.00 2.01 -32.10
C GLN A 58 18.48 1.42 -30.77
N SER A 59 19.05 2.24 -29.91
CA SER A 59 19.32 1.83 -28.52
C SER A 59 17.97 1.55 -27.84
N GLN A 60 17.58 0.28 -27.80
CA GLN A 60 16.43 -0.16 -27.06
C GLN A 60 16.58 0.31 -25.60
N PRO A 61 15.52 0.87 -24.99
CA PRO A 61 15.59 1.21 -23.59
C PRO A 61 15.92 -0.06 -22.80
N ARG A 62 17.06 -0.05 -22.12
CA ARG A 62 17.49 -1.17 -21.28
C ARG A 62 16.61 -1.17 -20.04
N VAL A 63 15.64 -2.08 -19.99
CA VAL A 63 14.87 -2.33 -18.79
C VAL A 63 15.81 -3.01 -17.79
N VAL A 64 16.19 -2.30 -16.74
CA VAL A 64 16.92 -2.87 -15.61
C VAL A 64 15.86 -3.35 -14.62
N ASN A 65 15.66 -4.65 -14.56
CA ASN A 65 14.85 -5.24 -13.49
C ASN A 65 15.65 -5.17 -12.19
N ILE A 66 15.26 -4.27 -11.30
CA ILE A 66 15.83 -4.21 -9.95
C ILE A 66 14.97 -5.13 -9.08
N ASP A 67 15.57 -6.25 -8.66
CA ASP A 67 14.92 -7.15 -7.71
C ASP A 67 15.10 -6.56 -6.29
N VAL A 68 14.03 -5.98 -5.77
CA VAL A 68 14.03 -5.40 -4.43
C VAL A 68 13.46 -6.40 -3.44
N PRO A 69 14.26 -6.84 -2.44
CA PRO A 69 13.81 -7.81 -1.46
C PRO A 69 12.55 -7.35 -0.71
N SER A 70 11.58 -8.25 -0.61
CA SER A 70 10.35 -7.99 0.15
C SER A 70 10.62 -7.85 1.64
N LYS A 71 9.86 -6.96 2.29
CA LYS A 71 9.84 -6.81 3.75
C LYS A 71 8.52 -7.30 4.32
N TYR A 72 8.57 -7.81 5.54
CA TYR A 72 7.44 -8.41 6.22
C TYR A 72 7.20 -7.81 7.58
N GLY A 73 5.94 -7.61 7.92
CA GLY A 73 5.49 -7.25 9.26
C GLY A 73 4.48 -8.26 9.80
N ALA A 74 4.40 -8.37 11.11
CA ALA A 74 3.38 -9.18 11.78
C ALA A 74 2.98 -8.58 13.12
N TRP A 75 1.77 -8.89 13.57
CA TRP A 75 1.23 -8.49 14.87
C TRP A 75 0.61 -9.68 15.59
N ALA A 76 0.88 -9.80 16.90
CA ALA A 76 0.36 -10.86 17.74
C ALA A 76 -0.36 -10.27 18.96
N THR A 77 -1.37 -10.96 19.47
CA THR A 77 -2.12 -10.56 20.66
C THR A 77 -2.48 -11.76 21.56
N ASN A 78 -2.73 -11.46 22.84
CA ASN A 78 -3.36 -12.37 23.79
C ASN A 78 -4.79 -11.88 24.07
N SER A 79 -5.80 -12.62 23.64
CA SER A 79 -7.22 -12.23 23.78
C SER A 79 -7.75 -12.20 25.22
N LYS A 80 -7.06 -12.81 26.17
CA LYS A 80 -7.44 -12.82 27.58
C LYS A 80 -6.97 -11.55 28.29
N THR A 81 -5.72 -11.16 28.04
CA THR A 81 -5.07 -10.04 28.72
C THR A 81 -5.11 -8.73 27.95
N GLY A 82 -5.34 -8.77 26.62
CA GLY A 82 -5.25 -7.62 25.73
C GLY A 82 -3.82 -7.21 25.38
N VAL A 83 -2.81 -7.92 25.90
CA VAL A 83 -1.42 -7.64 25.56
C VAL A 83 -1.17 -7.95 24.10
N SER A 84 -0.37 -7.12 23.48
CA SER A 84 -0.04 -7.24 22.06
C SER A 84 1.41 -6.87 21.78
N GLY A 85 1.90 -7.28 20.63
CA GLY A 85 3.25 -6.96 20.17
C GLY A 85 3.41 -7.23 18.69
N GLY A 86 4.33 -6.51 18.07
CA GLY A 86 4.56 -6.59 16.63
C GLY A 86 6.03 -6.62 16.26
N ALA A 87 6.24 -6.86 14.98
CA ALA A 87 7.52 -6.72 14.31
C ALA A 87 7.30 -6.20 12.90
N ILE A 88 8.15 -5.30 12.45
CA ILE A 88 8.16 -4.76 11.09
C ILE A 88 9.55 -4.89 10.47
N ASP A 89 9.68 -4.64 9.18
CA ASP A 89 10.95 -4.63 8.43
C ASP A 89 11.74 -5.95 8.46
N MET A 90 11.06 -7.08 8.67
CA MET A 90 11.69 -8.40 8.66
C MET A 90 11.92 -8.91 7.24
N ASP A 91 12.98 -9.71 7.04
CA ASP A 91 13.34 -10.27 5.74
C ASP A 91 12.51 -11.51 5.35
N SER A 92 11.73 -12.04 6.30
CA SER A 92 10.84 -13.17 6.03
C SER A 92 9.59 -13.13 6.90
N LEU A 93 8.50 -13.72 6.38
CA LEU A 93 7.26 -13.86 7.13
C LEU A 93 7.43 -14.70 8.40
N ALA A 94 8.28 -15.73 8.35
CA ALA A 94 8.56 -16.57 9.51
C ALA A 94 9.25 -15.78 10.62
N ALA A 95 10.24 -14.96 10.27
CA ALA A 95 10.94 -14.07 11.22
C ALA A 95 9.97 -13.04 11.81
N ALA A 96 9.13 -12.39 10.98
CA ALA A 96 8.14 -11.42 11.44
C ALA A 96 7.16 -12.03 12.45
N LYS A 97 6.58 -13.17 12.13
CA LYS A 97 5.65 -13.89 13.04
C LYS A 97 6.31 -14.30 14.36
N LYS A 98 7.50 -14.89 14.29
CA LYS A 98 8.26 -15.31 15.48
C LYS A 98 8.57 -14.11 16.38
N GLN A 99 9.04 -13.01 15.81
CA GLN A 99 9.38 -11.81 16.57
C GLN A 99 8.13 -11.15 17.15
N ALA A 100 7.02 -11.07 16.43
CA ALA A 100 5.77 -10.52 16.93
C ALA A 100 5.22 -11.30 18.14
N ILE A 101 5.25 -12.64 18.08
CA ILE A 101 4.87 -13.49 19.21
C ILE A 101 5.79 -13.22 20.40
N LYS A 102 7.11 -13.23 20.19
CA LYS A 102 8.10 -12.97 21.25
C LYS A 102 7.86 -11.61 21.92
N THR A 103 7.67 -10.55 21.13
CA THR A 103 7.41 -9.19 21.65
C THR A 103 6.12 -9.14 22.47
N CYS A 104 5.07 -9.80 21.99
CA CYS A 104 3.79 -9.88 22.69
C CYS A 104 3.91 -10.65 24.02
N GLU A 105 4.56 -11.81 24.02
CA GLU A 105 4.73 -12.64 25.23
C GLU A 105 5.58 -11.94 26.28
N GLN A 106 6.63 -11.25 25.88
CA GLN A 106 7.47 -10.45 26.80
C GLN A 106 6.68 -9.33 27.49
N GLY A 107 5.79 -8.64 26.76
CA GLY A 107 4.89 -7.63 27.33
C GLY A 107 3.82 -8.23 28.24
N GLY A 108 3.48 -9.51 28.07
CA GLY A 108 2.41 -10.25 28.76
C GLY A 108 2.88 -11.21 29.85
N ARG A 109 4.08 -11.06 30.40
CA ARG A 109 4.64 -12.01 31.38
C ARG A 109 4.63 -13.46 30.88
N ASN A 110 5.02 -13.64 29.62
CA ASN A 110 5.04 -14.93 28.90
C ASN A 110 3.66 -15.59 28.71
N ALA A 111 2.57 -14.82 28.79
CA ALA A 111 1.25 -15.32 28.41
C ALA A 111 1.19 -15.59 26.89
N PRO A 112 0.68 -16.77 26.45
CA PRO A 112 0.76 -17.16 25.05
C PRO A 112 0.02 -16.20 24.12
N CYS A 113 0.70 -15.76 23.07
CA CYS A 113 0.17 -14.86 22.05
C CYS A 113 -0.06 -15.58 20.72
N LYS A 114 -1.01 -15.06 19.93
CA LYS A 114 -1.30 -15.56 18.58
C LYS A 114 -1.17 -14.44 17.57
N VAL A 115 -0.59 -14.75 16.40
CA VAL A 115 -0.53 -13.80 15.28
C VAL A 115 -1.95 -13.51 14.78
N VAL A 116 -2.30 -12.24 14.68
CA VAL A 116 -3.61 -11.74 14.22
C VAL A 116 -3.53 -11.04 12.87
N ALA A 117 -2.34 -10.55 12.50
CA ALA A 117 -2.12 -9.91 11.21
C ALA A 117 -0.68 -10.11 10.73
N TRP A 118 -0.48 -10.04 9.42
CA TRP A 118 0.83 -9.93 8.80
C TRP A 118 0.69 -9.22 7.44
N ALA A 119 1.72 -8.52 7.01
CA ALA A 119 1.80 -7.87 5.71
C ALA A 119 3.13 -8.18 5.03
N ARG A 120 3.12 -8.14 3.71
CA ARG A 120 4.29 -8.12 2.84
C ARG A 120 4.27 -6.81 2.07
N ASN A 121 5.33 -6.03 2.15
CA ASN A 121 5.46 -4.75 1.46
C ASN A 121 4.29 -3.80 1.72
N GLY A 122 3.79 -3.76 2.96
CA GLY A 122 2.61 -2.98 3.34
C GLY A 122 2.64 -2.52 4.78
N CYS A 123 1.62 -1.78 5.17
CA CYS A 123 1.47 -1.23 6.51
C CYS A 123 0.42 -2.01 7.32
N ILE A 124 0.65 -2.15 8.61
CA ILE A 124 -0.27 -2.79 9.57
C ILE A 124 -0.59 -1.79 10.67
N ALA A 125 -1.85 -1.65 11.00
CA ALA A 125 -2.32 -1.07 12.26
C ALA A 125 -3.27 -2.05 12.93
N VAL A 126 -3.39 -1.99 14.26
CA VAL A 126 -4.33 -2.83 15.00
C VAL A 126 -5.05 -1.99 16.04
N ALA A 127 -6.39 -2.00 15.97
CA ALA A 127 -7.24 -1.57 17.06
C ALA A 127 -7.60 -2.78 17.94
N GLN A 128 -7.87 -2.52 19.20
CA GLN A 128 -8.49 -3.49 20.10
C GLN A 128 -9.77 -2.91 20.72
N GLY A 129 -10.72 -3.80 20.95
CA GLY A 129 -11.94 -3.50 21.66
C GLY A 129 -12.33 -4.64 22.59
N LYS A 130 -13.19 -4.37 23.54
CA LYS A 130 -13.65 -5.34 24.51
C LYS A 130 -15.02 -5.89 24.11
N SER A 131 -15.11 -7.21 23.98
CA SER A 131 -16.36 -7.94 23.76
C SER A 131 -16.60 -8.87 24.94
N GLY A 132 -17.47 -8.47 25.86
CA GLY A 132 -17.65 -9.14 27.15
C GLY A 132 -16.37 -9.13 27.98
N LYS A 133 -15.85 -10.31 28.33
CA LYS A 133 -14.61 -10.48 29.13
C LYS A 133 -13.35 -10.66 28.27
N LYS A 134 -13.46 -10.59 26.94
CA LYS A 134 -12.33 -10.85 26.03
C LYS A 134 -11.93 -9.59 25.27
N TRP A 135 -10.65 -9.47 24.98
CA TRP A 135 -10.12 -8.49 24.05
C TRP A 135 -10.14 -9.08 22.63
N THR A 136 -10.65 -8.32 21.70
CA THR A 136 -10.68 -8.66 20.27
C THR A 136 -9.79 -7.69 19.51
N ALA A 137 -8.92 -8.20 18.67
CA ALA A 137 -8.06 -7.41 17.81
C ALA A 137 -8.74 -7.20 16.44
N PHE A 138 -8.65 -5.98 15.94
CA PHE A 138 -9.16 -5.55 14.64
C PHE A 138 -7.98 -5.05 13.80
N PRO A 139 -7.30 -5.96 13.09
CA PRO A 139 -6.18 -5.58 12.25
C PRO A 139 -6.66 -4.91 10.96
N SER A 140 -5.86 -3.98 10.47
CA SER A 140 -5.95 -3.44 9.14
C SER A 140 -4.60 -3.53 8.44
N ILE A 141 -4.64 -3.92 7.16
CA ILE A 141 -3.49 -3.98 6.28
C ILE A 141 -3.84 -3.10 5.09
N GLN A 142 -3.16 -1.99 4.94
CA GLN A 142 -3.49 -0.94 3.97
C GLN A 142 -2.20 -0.28 3.42
N ASP A 143 -2.40 0.61 2.47
CA ASP A 143 -1.38 1.56 2.05
C ASP A 143 -1.05 2.55 3.18
N PRO A 144 0.14 3.18 3.14
CA PRO A 144 0.54 4.16 4.16
C PRO A 144 -0.51 5.26 4.42
N GLY A 145 -0.78 5.52 5.70
CA GLY A 145 -1.70 6.57 6.15
C GLY A 145 -3.17 6.15 6.31
N LEU A 146 -3.52 4.91 5.98
CA LEU A 146 -4.93 4.47 5.99
C LEU A 146 -5.24 3.39 7.04
N ALA A 147 -4.22 2.68 7.56
CA ALA A 147 -4.45 1.48 8.34
C ALA A 147 -5.04 1.76 9.72
N GLU A 148 -4.68 2.86 10.39
CA GLU A 148 -5.21 3.16 11.73
C GLU A 148 -6.69 3.49 11.70
N ALA A 149 -7.11 4.36 10.80
CA ALA A 149 -8.50 4.76 10.66
C ALA A 149 -9.39 3.55 10.34
N ASP A 150 -8.94 2.67 9.45
CA ASP A 150 -9.67 1.46 9.09
C ASP A 150 -9.72 0.44 10.23
N ALA A 151 -8.64 0.25 10.99
CA ALA A 151 -8.61 -0.62 12.15
C ALA A 151 -9.59 -0.15 13.24
N LEU A 152 -9.60 1.17 13.52
CA LEU A 152 -10.50 1.75 14.51
C LEU A 152 -11.97 1.66 14.07
N ARG A 153 -12.27 1.94 12.81
CA ARG A 153 -13.60 1.79 12.22
C ARG A 153 -14.11 0.36 12.37
N LYS A 154 -13.30 -0.65 12.02
CA LYS A 154 -13.66 -2.08 12.17
C LYS A 154 -14.00 -2.43 13.63
N CYS A 155 -13.25 -1.89 14.59
CA CYS A 155 -13.56 -2.09 16.00
C CYS A 155 -14.91 -1.48 16.40
N GLN A 156 -15.18 -0.24 15.99
CA GLN A 156 -16.42 0.46 16.28
C GLN A 156 -17.64 -0.23 15.65
N GLU A 157 -17.54 -0.61 14.39
CA GLU A 157 -18.58 -1.31 13.65
C GLU A 157 -18.90 -2.71 14.23
N SER A 158 -17.93 -3.35 14.91
CA SER A 158 -18.14 -4.63 15.58
C SER A 158 -19.02 -4.56 16.83
N GLY A 159 -19.36 -3.36 17.31
CA GLY A 159 -20.07 -3.16 18.58
C GLY A 159 -19.21 -3.43 19.82
N SER A 160 -17.88 -3.57 19.66
CA SER A 160 -16.97 -3.68 20.80
C SER A 160 -16.88 -2.38 21.58
N SER A 161 -16.76 -2.48 22.89
CA SER A 161 -16.50 -1.32 23.75
C SER A 161 -15.00 -1.03 23.86
N GLN A 162 -14.65 0.18 24.30
CA GLN A 162 -13.27 0.58 24.56
C GLN A 162 -12.33 0.43 23.35
N CYS A 163 -12.82 0.74 22.14
CA CYS A 163 -12.00 0.69 20.93
C CYS A 163 -10.84 1.70 21.00
N SER A 164 -9.63 1.21 20.83
CA SER A 164 -8.42 2.03 20.79
C SER A 164 -7.35 1.42 19.88
N ILE A 165 -6.48 2.25 19.33
CA ILE A 165 -5.30 1.78 18.59
C ILE A 165 -4.28 1.25 19.60
N VAL A 166 -3.89 -0.01 19.44
CA VAL A 166 -2.85 -0.68 20.23
C VAL A 166 -1.58 -0.92 19.44
N ALA A 167 -1.69 -0.88 18.11
CA ALA A 167 -0.58 -0.81 17.19
C ALA A 167 -0.79 0.39 16.28
N PRO A 168 -0.06 1.49 16.47
CA PRO A 168 0.05 2.53 15.46
C PRO A 168 0.52 1.94 14.14
N GLU A 169 0.22 2.62 13.05
CA GLU A 169 0.62 2.16 11.73
C GLU A 169 2.13 1.95 11.65
N GLY A 170 2.52 0.73 11.30
CA GLY A 170 3.89 0.35 11.04
C GLY A 170 4.01 -0.29 9.66
N CYS A 171 4.94 0.21 8.84
CA CYS A 171 5.12 -0.22 7.46
C CYS A 171 6.37 -1.07 7.29
N SER A 172 6.25 -2.14 6.53
CA SER A 172 7.36 -2.99 6.07
C SER A 172 7.47 -2.83 4.56
N LEU A 173 8.13 -1.78 4.12
CA LEU A 173 8.25 -1.44 2.71
C LEU A 173 9.65 -1.80 2.18
N PRO A 174 9.77 -2.22 0.90
CA PRO A 174 11.06 -2.40 0.26
C PRO A 174 11.87 -1.10 0.31
N LYS A 175 13.19 -1.24 0.49
CA LYS A 175 14.12 -0.09 0.48
C LYS A 175 14.94 -0.17 -0.81
N PHE A 176 14.95 0.91 -1.58
CA PHE A 176 15.71 1.09 -2.82
C PHE A 176 17.05 1.74 -2.53
#